data_5dd0757116077042e1334294fb4d965d
#
_entry.id   5dd0757116077042e1334294fb4d965d
#
_cell.length_a   1.000
_cell.length_b   1.000
_cell.length_c   1.000
_cell.angle_alpha   90.00
_cell.angle_beta   90.00
_cell.angle_gamma   90.00
#
_symmetry.space_group_name_H-M   'P 1'
#
loop_
_entity.id
_entity.type
_entity.pdbx_description
1 polymer ?
#
loop_
_entity_poly.entity_id
_entity_poly.type
_entity_poly.pdbx_seq_one_letter_code
_entity_poly.pdbx_strand_id
1 'polypeptide(L)'
;VAEILVIADIHLSPANPQTDTFAALIARAAKADALYILGDLFDYWVGDDQPLPDAIGHTLDQLSALPCKKYFQAGNRDFLVGQNLLDRIGAEYLPDVFPLAHQGETILLCHGDTLCTDDHAYQAMRQQLRSAAFRCDFLGKPLAERIAIAEGLRARSKTESSSKPEDIMDVNPVAVSALMQSEESKLLIHGHTHRPAIHRLADGRVRVVTGDWSTRGWLVALNADGITLERFDSSSTEIVDRVNLSESSKTARETPR
;
A
#
# COMPACT_ATOMS: atom_id res chain seq x y z
N VAL A 1 -5.34 -23.07 6.71
CA VAL A 1 -4.08 -22.34 6.89
C VAL A 1 -4.40 -20.87 6.75
N ALA A 2 -4.00 -20.10 7.76
CA ALA A 2 -4.18 -18.64 7.78
C ALA A 2 -3.60 -18.00 6.51
N GLU A 3 -4.39 -17.21 5.79
CA GLU A 3 -3.92 -16.43 4.65
C GLU A 3 -4.07 -14.94 4.97
N ILE A 4 -3.01 -14.17 4.73
CA ILE A 4 -3.01 -12.72 4.85
C ILE A 4 -2.81 -12.14 3.45
N LEU A 5 -3.64 -11.18 3.08
CA LEU A 5 -3.54 -10.47 1.82
C LEU A 5 -3.07 -9.04 2.05
N VAL A 6 -2.17 -8.57 1.21
CA VAL A 6 -1.64 -7.20 1.23
C VAL A 6 -1.81 -6.57 -0.15
N ILE A 7 -2.43 -5.40 -0.20
CA ILE A 7 -2.68 -4.64 -1.42
C ILE A 7 -2.28 -3.17 -1.22
N ALA A 8 -2.02 -2.46 -2.31
CA ALA A 8 -1.80 -1.02 -2.35
C ALA A 8 -2.13 -0.45 -3.73
N ASP A 9 -2.14 0.87 -3.87
CA ASP A 9 -2.14 1.59 -5.15
C ASP A 9 -3.33 1.25 -6.06
N ILE A 10 -4.55 1.14 -5.47
CA ILE A 10 -5.78 0.81 -6.19
C ILE A 10 -6.30 2.02 -6.98
N HIS A 11 -6.15 3.23 -6.42
CA HIS A 11 -6.53 4.49 -7.02
C HIS A 11 -7.98 4.56 -7.49
N LEU A 12 -8.92 4.13 -6.62
CA LEU A 12 -10.35 4.25 -6.88
C LEU A 12 -10.73 5.69 -7.21
N SER A 13 -11.39 5.86 -8.33
CA SER A 13 -11.88 7.17 -8.81
C SER A 13 -13.13 6.99 -9.66
N PRO A 14 -13.92 8.05 -9.92
CA PRO A 14 -15.07 7.98 -10.82
C PRO A 14 -14.73 7.46 -12.22
N ALA A 15 -13.52 7.79 -12.71
CA ALA A 15 -13.03 7.34 -14.01
C ALA A 15 -12.46 5.91 -13.98
N ASN A 16 -12.12 5.41 -12.80
CA ASN A 16 -11.52 4.08 -12.60
C ASN A 16 -12.08 3.43 -11.32
N PRO A 17 -13.31 2.93 -11.34
CA PRO A 17 -13.94 2.36 -10.15
C PRO A 17 -13.45 0.95 -9.82
N GLN A 18 -12.66 0.30 -10.67
CA GLN A 18 -12.06 -1.04 -10.49
C GLN A 18 -13.06 -2.16 -10.14
N THR A 19 -14.32 -2.04 -10.52
CA THR A 19 -15.42 -2.86 -10.01
C THR A 19 -15.18 -4.36 -10.17
N ASP A 20 -14.78 -4.81 -11.36
CA ASP A 20 -14.60 -6.24 -11.65
C ASP A 20 -13.36 -6.81 -10.95
N THR A 21 -12.25 -6.08 -11.00
CA THR A 21 -10.99 -6.47 -10.34
C THR A 21 -11.18 -6.47 -8.83
N PHE A 22 -11.91 -5.48 -8.31
CA PHE A 22 -12.19 -5.42 -6.87
C PHE A 22 -13.13 -6.56 -6.42
N ALA A 23 -14.13 -6.93 -7.23
CA ALA A 23 -14.97 -8.09 -6.95
C ALA A 23 -14.16 -9.39 -6.87
N ALA A 24 -13.14 -9.56 -7.71
CA ALA A 24 -12.22 -10.70 -7.63
C ALA A 24 -11.39 -10.68 -6.32
N LEU A 25 -10.91 -9.52 -5.89
CA LEU A 25 -10.29 -9.37 -4.57
C LEU A 25 -11.24 -9.77 -3.44
N ILE A 26 -12.47 -9.27 -3.45
CA ILE A 26 -13.48 -9.57 -2.43
C ILE A 26 -13.72 -11.08 -2.33
N ALA A 27 -13.85 -11.77 -3.48
CA ALA A 27 -14.04 -13.22 -3.50
C ALA A 27 -12.84 -13.98 -2.88
N ARG A 28 -11.62 -13.47 -3.06
CA ARG A 28 -10.39 -14.01 -2.44
C ARG A 28 -10.33 -13.68 -0.95
N ALA A 29 -10.53 -12.41 -0.58
CA ALA A 29 -10.43 -11.92 0.77
C ALA A 29 -11.51 -12.48 1.71
N ALA A 30 -12.66 -12.92 1.18
CA ALA A 30 -13.69 -13.62 1.95
C ALA A 30 -13.18 -14.92 2.62
N LYS A 31 -12.07 -15.47 2.17
CA LYS A 31 -11.45 -16.70 2.70
C LYS A 31 -10.14 -16.41 3.47
N ALA A 32 -9.71 -15.16 3.49
CA ALA A 32 -8.48 -14.75 4.18
C ALA A 32 -8.77 -14.45 5.67
N ASP A 33 -7.74 -14.45 6.48
CA ASP A 33 -7.81 -14.05 7.90
C ASP A 33 -7.69 -12.54 8.05
N ALA A 34 -6.90 -11.90 7.18
CA ALA A 34 -6.70 -10.46 7.21
C ALA A 34 -6.42 -9.88 5.82
N LEU A 35 -6.84 -8.62 5.62
CA LEU A 35 -6.53 -7.80 4.47
C LEU A 35 -5.85 -6.51 4.94
N TYR A 36 -4.64 -6.27 4.44
CA TYR A 36 -3.87 -5.05 4.66
C TYR A 36 -3.92 -4.18 3.41
N ILE A 37 -4.34 -2.92 3.57
CA ILE A 37 -4.38 -1.91 2.51
C ILE A 37 -3.28 -0.90 2.82
N LEU A 38 -2.19 -0.94 2.06
CA LEU A 38 -1.01 -0.11 2.30
C LEU A 38 -1.08 1.25 1.57
N GLY A 39 -2.23 1.90 1.62
CA GLY A 39 -2.44 3.24 1.09
C GLY A 39 -2.75 3.31 -0.39
N ASP A 40 -3.09 4.52 -0.81
CA ASP A 40 -3.53 4.86 -2.17
C ASP A 40 -4.71 3.98 -2.64
N LEU A 41 -5.65 3.70 -1.69
CA LEU A 41 -6.93 3.09 -2.01
C LEU A 41 -7.73 3.98 -2.97
N PHE A 42 -7.65 5.30 -2.74
CA PHE A 42 -8.29 6.32 -3.58
C PHE A 42 -7.27 7.08 -4.41
N ASP A 43 -7.73 7.59 -5.54
CA ASP A 43 -6.95 8.49 -6.38
C ASP A 43 -6.60 9.81 -5.69
N TYR A 44 -7.51 10.31 -4.85
CA TYR A 44 -7.31 11.31 -3.81
C TYR A 44 -8.42 11.20 -2.76
N TRP A 45 -8.14 11.64 -1.54
CA TRP A 45 -9.12 11.76 -0.46
C TRP A 45 -8.96 13.12 0.22
N VAL A 46 -10.03 13.90 0.26
CA VAL A 46 -10.01 15.28 0.77
C VAL A 46 -10.77 15.46 2.10
N GLY A 47 -11.17 14.36 2.71
CA GLY A 47 -11.91 14.30 3.98
C GLY A 47 -13.12 13.41 3.91
N ASP A 48 -13.60 12.94 5.05
CA ASP A 48 -14.68 11.95 5.15
C ASP A 48 -16.07 12.50 4.81
N ASP A 49 -16.20 13.79 4.60
CA ASP A 49 -17.38 14.47 4.07
C ASP A 49 -17.41 14.51 2.52
N GLN A 50 -16.39 13.91 1.86
CA GLN A 50 -16.36 13.79 0.41
C GLN A 50 -17.49 12.87 -0.07
N PRO A 51 -18.35 13.33 -1.03
CA PRO A 51 -19.36 12.47 -1.63
C PRO A 51 -18.69 11.35 -2.45
N LEU A 52 -19.23 10.17 -2.31
CA LEU A 52 -18.75 9.00 -3.04
C LEU A 52 -19.66 8.71 -4.22
N PRO A 53 -19.11 8.54 -5.43
CA PRO A 53 -19.87 7.96 -6.55
C PRO A 53 -20.41 6.58 -6.19
N ASP A 54 -21.60 6.24 -6.69
CA ASP A 54 -22.30 4.99 -6.37
C ASP A 54 -21.43 3.74 -6.56
N ALA A 55 -20.64 3.69 -7.65
CA ALA A 55 -19.75 2.56 -7.92
C ALA A 55 -18.67 2.39 -6.84
N ILE A 56 -18.07 3.49 -6.36
CA ILE A 56 -17.10 3.45 -5.26
C ILE A 56 -17.80 3.11 -3.95
N GLY A 57 -18.98 3.70 -3.70
CA GLY A 57 -19.81 3.38 -2.55
C GLY A 57 -20.09 1.88 -2.46
N HIS A 58 -20.51 1.26 -3.55
CA HIS A 58 -20.74 -0.19 -3.62
C HIS A 58 -19.45 -1.01 -3.37
N THR A 59 -18.32 -0.60 -3.92
CA THR A 59 -17.02 -1.23 -3.66
C THR A 59 -16.66 -1.22 -2.16
N LEU A 60 -16.87 -0.09 -1.49
CA LEU A 60 -16.63 0.02 -0.04
C LEU A 60 -17.61 -0.81 0.79
N ASP A 61 -18.86 -0.94 0.36
CA ASP A 61 -19.84 -1.79 1.03
C ASP A 61 -19.49 -3.28 0.92
N GLN A 62 -18.96 -3.71 -0.25
CA GLN A 62 -18.41 -5.05 -0.41
C GLN A 62 -17.21 -5.28 0.50
N LEU A 63 -16.30 -4.31 0.60
CA LEU A 63 -15.14 -4.36 1.50
C LEU A 63 -15.60 -4.46 2.97
N SER A 64 -16.59 -3.65 3.36
CA SER A 64 -17.19 -3.67 4.70
C SER A 64 -17.75 -5.06 5.07
N ALA A 65 -18.40 -5.72 4.12
CA ALA A 65 -19.03 -7.03 4.33
C ALA A 65 -18.05 -8.20 4.48
N LEU A 66 -16.76 -8.00 4.22
CA LEU A 66 -15.75 -9.05 4.38
C LEU A 66 -15.64 -9.49 5.85
N PRO A 67 -15.60 -10.81 6.12
CA PRO A 67 -15.48 -11.33 7.47
C PRO A 67 -14.08 -11.22 8.05
N CYS A 68 -13.05 -11.04 7.21
CA CYS A 68 -11.66 -10.94 7.64
C CYS A 68 -11.38 -9.63 8.38
N LYS A 69 -10.31 -9.60 9.17
CA LYS A 69 -9.79 -8.36 9.74
C LYS A 69 -9.27 -7.45 8.63
N LYS A 70 -9.53 -6.17 8.73
CA LYS A 70 -9.09 -5.19 7.75
C LYS A 70 -8.22 -4.14 8.42
N TYR A 71 -7.13 -3.80 7.76
CA TYR A 71 -6.17 -2.81 8.22
C TYR A 71 -5.90 -1.82 7.09
N PHE A 72 -5.83 -0.56 7.45
CA PHE A 72 -5.57 0.53 6.50
C PHE A 72 -4.38 1.37 6.94
N GLN A 73 -3.47 1.58 6.04
CA GLN A 73 -2.37 2.50 6.16
C GLN A 73 -2.53 3.61 5.13
N ALA A 74 -2.24 4.86 5.47
CA ALA A 74 -2.40 5.96 4.54
C ALA A 74 -1.27 6.01 3.51
N GLY A 75 -1.62 6.12 2.25
CA GLY A 75 -0.72 6.47 1.16
C GLY A 75 -0.54 7.98 1.00
N ASN A 76 0.12 8.39 -0.06
CA ASN A 76 0.34 9.81 -0.35
C ASN A 76 -0.88 10.52 -0.94
N ARG A 77 -1.89 9.78 -1.38
CA ARG A 77 -3.10 10.34 -1.99
C ARG A 77 -4.30 10.37 -1.05
N ASP A 78 -4.29 9.52 -0.03
CA ASP A 78 -5.43 9.31 0.87
C ASP A 78 -5.09 9.49 2.36
N PHE A 79 -4.03 10.26 2.67
CA PHE A 79 -3.58 10.53 4.04
C PHE A 79 -4.57 11.36 4.88
N LEU A 80 -5.65 11.86 4.29
CA LEU A 80 -6.74 12.55 4.96
C LEU A 80 -7.93 11.64 5.29
N VAL A 81 -7.81 10.34 5.05
CA VAL A 81 -8.76 9.34 5.54
C VAL A 81 -8.92 9.49 7.04
N GLY A 82 -10.17 9.60 7.49
CA GLY A 82 -10.56 9.76 8.87
C GLY A 82 -11.34 8.56 9.41
N GLN A 83 -11.80 8.68 10.65
CA GLN A 83 -12.44 7.60 11.36
C GLN A 83 -13.76 7.15 10.72
N ASN A 84 -14.54 8.07 10.12
CA ASN A 84 -15.83 7.71 9.50
C ASN A 84 -15.66 6.73 8.33
N LEU A 85 -14.60 6.92 7.49
CA LEU A 85 -14.32 5.96 6.44
C LEU A 85 -13.84 4.62 7.00
N LEU A 86 -12.95 4.65 8.00
CA LEU A 86 -12.43 3.44 8.64
C LEU A 86 -13.56 2.61 9.28
N ASP A 87 -14.47 3.27 9.98
CA ASP A 87 -15.66 2.63 10.56
C ASP A 87 -16.58 2.03 9.49
N ARG A 88 -16.78 2.77 8.38
CA ARG A 88 -17.57 2.29 7.25
C ARG A 88 -17.04 0.99 6.66
N ILE A 89 -15.73 0.89 6.46
CA ILE A 89 -15.11 -0.31 5.88
C ILE A 89 -14.72 -1.35 6.94
N GLY A 90 -14.86 -1.03 8.22
CA GLY A 90 -14.48 -1.89 9.34
C GLY A 90 -13.00 -2.17 9.42
N ALA A 91 -12.15 -1.15 9.16
CA ALA A 91 -10.70 -1.26 9.17
C ALA A 91 -10.05 -0.54 10.35
N GLU A 92 -8.95 -1.10 10.85
CA GLU A 92 -8.07 -0.46 11.84
C GLU A 92 -6.98 0.35 11.13
N TYR A 93 -6.71 1.58 11.64
CA TYR A 93 -5.65 2.41 11.09
C TYR A 93 -4.27 1.96 11.56
N LEU A 94 -3.30 1.86 10.64
CA LEU A 94 -1.93 1.49 10.93
C LEU A 94 -0.97 2.69 10.85
N PRO A 95 0.15 2.69 11.61
CA PRO A 95 1.21 3.68 11.48
C PRO A 95 1.93 3.55 10.13
N ASP A 96 2.74 4.57 9.76
CA ASP A 96 3.49 4.62 8.49
C ASP A 96 4.42 3.42 8.25
N VAL A 97 4.90 2.79 9.32
CA VAL A 97 5.60 1.49 9.32
C VAL A 97 4.95 0.58 10.34
N PHE A 98 4.54 -0.60 9.92
CA PHE A 98 3.87 -1.57 10.78
C PHE A 98 4.59 -2.92 10.75
N PRO A 99 5.08 -3.41 11.91
CA PRO A 99 5.67 -4.74 12.01
C PRO A 99 4.56 -5.80 12.15
N LEU A 100 4.43 -6.63 11.13
CA LEU A 100 3.52 -7.78 11.11
C LEU A 100 4.28 -9.05 11.51
N ALA A 101 3.82 -9.72 12.56
CA ALA A 101 4.33 -11.04 12.93
C ALA A 101 3.68 -12.13 12.07
N HIS A 102 4.47 -12.92 11.34
CA HIS A 102 4.00 -14.03 10.53
C HIS A 102 5.01 -15.18 10.54
N GLN A 103 4.59 -16.36 11.00
CA GLN A 103 5.42 -17.58 11.06
C GLN A 103 6.76 -17.43 11.79
N GLY A 104 6.80 -16.61 12.84
CA GLY A 104 8.01 -16.36 13.62
C GLY A 104 8.97 -15.33 13.01
N GLU A 105 8.65 -14.78 11.86
CA GLU A 105 9.37 -13.68 11.23
C GLU A 105 8.60 -12.35 11.41
N THR A 106 9.32 -11.25 11.45
CA THR A 106 8.74 -9.90 11.40
C THR A 106 8.78 -9.41 9.95
N ILE A 107 7.62 -9.02 9.41
CA ILE A 107 7.46 -8.45 8.09
C ILE A 107 7.10 -6.98 8.25
N LEU A 108 7.86 -6.07 7.70
CA LEU A 108 7.52 -4.66 7.70
C LEU A 108 6.53 -4.35 6.58
N LEU A 109 5.46 -3.65 6.94
CA LEU A 109 4.48 -3.12 6.00
C LEU A 109 4.58 -1.60 6.00
N CYS A 110 4.71 -0.98 4.83
CA CYS A 110 4.63 0.47 4.68
C CYS A 110 4.06 0.83 3.30
N HIS A 111 3.56 2.06 3.13
CA HIS A 111 3.17 2.50 1.80
C HIS A 111 4.39 2.56 0.85
N GLY A 112 5.52 3.09 1.31
CA GLY A 112 6.77 3.13 0.54
C GLY A 112 7.24 4.55 0.19
N ASP A 113 6.37 5.52 0.22
CA ASP A 113 6.65 6.92 -0.12
C ASP A 113 7.74 7.57 0.75
N THR A 114 7.88 7.16 2.00
CA THR A 114 8.93 7.62 2.91
C THR A 114 10.32 7.12 2.54
N LEU A 115 10.39 6.06 1.74
CA LEU A 115 11.64 5.44 1.30
C LEU A 115 12.22 6.07 0.03
N CYS A 116 11.44 6.89 -0.68
CA CYS A 116 11.89 7.68 -1.85
C CYS A 116 12.64 8.93 -1.38
N THR A 117 13.75 8.74 -0.65
CA THR A 117 14.47 9.82 0.02
C THR A 117 15.26 10.72 -0.93
N ASP A 118 15.52 10.28 -2.15
CA ASP A 118 16.21 11.07 -3.17
C ASP A 118 15.31 12.13 -3.81
N ASP A 119 13.99 11.96 -3.74
CA ASP A 119 13.02 13.01 -4.10
C ASP A 119 12.82 14.01 -2.96
N HIS A 120 13.83 14.86 -2.73
CA HIS A 120 13.81 15.84 -1.65
C HIS A 120 12.62 16.80 -1.72
N ALA A 121 12.19 17.16 -2.93
CA ALA A 121 11.03 18.03 -3.13
C ALA A 121 9.74 17.34 -2.66
N TYR A 122 9.57 16.08 -3.02
CA TYR A 122 8.45 15.27 -2.54
C TYR A 122 8.47 15.11 -1.01
N GLN A 123 9.62 14.78 -0.42
CA GLN A 123 9.73 14.58 1.03
C GLN A 123 9.40 15.87 1.81
N ALA A 124 9.85 17.04 1.33
CA ALA A 124 9.51 18.33 1.94
C ALA A 124 8.00 18.61 1.84
N MET A 125 7.39 18.39 0.67
CA MET A 125 5.94 18.53 0.48
C MET A 125 5.16 17.56 1.39
N ARG A 126 5.56 16.28 1.47
CA ARG A 126 4.95 15.27 2.33
C ARG A 126 4.93 15.71 3.79
N GLN A 127 6.07 16.19 4.29
CA GLN A 127 6.18 16.68 5.67
C GLN A 127 5.20 17.83 5.94
N GLN A 128 5.07 18.77 5.01
CA GLN A 128 4.14 19.88 5.11
C GLN A 128 2.68 19.42 5.10
N LEU A 129 2.30 18.59 4.12
CA LEU A 129 0.91 18.12 3.94
C LEU A 129 0.42 17.24 5.08
N ARG A 130 1.33 16.48 5.70
CA ARG A 130 0.97 15.61 6.84
C ARG A 130 1.05 16.31 8.20
N SER A 131 1.45 17.57 8.25
CA SER A 131 1.47 18.34 9.50
C SER A 131 0.05 18.54 10.05
N ALA A 132 -0.07 18.55 11.38
CA ALA A 132 -1.36 18.80 12.05
C ALA A 132 -1.96 20.16 11.65
N ALA A 133 -1.10 21.18 11.48
CA ALA A 133 -1.51 22.53 11.07
C ALA A 133 -2.14 22.52 9.68
N PHE A 134 -1.49 21.88 8.69
CA PHE A 134 -2.04 21.76 7.35
C PHE A 134 -3.36 20.98 7.34
N ARG A 135 -3.41 19.84 8.02
CA ARG A 135 -4.62 19.00 8.08
C ARG A 135 -5.81 19.78 8.66
N CYS A 136 -5.59 20.52 9.74
CA CYS A 136 -6.62 21.35 10.36
C CYS A 136 -7.11 22.46 9.42
N ASP A 137 -6.20 23.24 8.83
CA ASP A 137 -6.52 24.30 7.87
C ASP A 137 -7.23 23.75 6.63
N PHE A 138 -6.71 22.69 6.05
CA PHE A 138 -7.25 22.08 4.83
C PHE A 138 -8.66 21.53 5.06
N LEU A 139 -8.88 20.75 6.11
CA LEU A 139 -10.20 20.17 6.44
C LEU A 139 -11.22 21.23 6.85
N GLY A 140 -10.79 22.40 7.33
CA GLY A 140 -11.65 23.55 7.61
C GLY A 140 -12.16 24.30 6.35
N LYS A 141 -11.58 24.03 5.17
CA LYS A 141 -12.00 24.66 3.91
C LYS A 141 -13.29 24.03 3.36
N PRO A 142 -14.06 24.81 2.56
CA PRO A 142 -15.18 24.26 1.80
C PRO A 142 -14.75 23.06 0.95
N LEU A 143 -15.58 22.03 0.84
CA LEU A 143 -15.28 20.81 0.10
C LEU A 143 -14.85 21.07 -1.35
N ALA A 144 -15.51 21.97 -2.05
CA ALA A 144 -15.18 22.33 -3.44
C ALA A 144 -13.76 22.91 -3.57
N GLU A 145 -13.31 23.69 -2.57
CA GLU A 145 -11.94 24.23 -2.54
C GLU A 145 -10.92 23.11 -2.30
N ARG A 146 -11.22 22.17 -1.39
CA ARG A 146 -10.36 21.02 -1.11
C ARG A 146 -10.20 20.13 -2.35
N ILE A 147 -11.28 19.87 -3.06
CA ILE A 147 -11.27 19.08 -4.31
C ILE A 147 -10.39 19.80 -5.36
N ALA A 148 -10.60 21.09 -5.60
CA ALA A 148 -9.81 21.86 -6.57
C ALA A 148 -8.31 21.86 -6.24
N ILE A 149 -7.95 21.98 -4.94
CA ILE A 149 -6.56 21.89 -4.49
C ILE A 149 -5.99 20.49 -4.76
N ALA A 150 -6.70 19.41 -4.43
CA ALA A 150 -6.26 18.04 -4.64
C ALA A 150 -6.05 17.74 -6.13
N GLU A 151 -7.00 18.15 -6.99
CA GLU A 151 -6.87 17.99 -8.45
C GLU A 151 -5.68 18.79 -9.01
N GLY A 152 -5.45 20.00 -8.52
CA GLY A 152 -4.29 20.81 -8.87
C GLY A 152 -2.95 20.15 -8.48
N LEU A 153 -2.85 19.64 -7.26
CA LEU A 153 -1.66 18.91 -6.79
C LEU A 153 -1.42 17.65 -7.62
N ARG A 154 -2.49 16.92 -7.96
CA ARG A 154 -2.42 15.73 -8.79
C ARG A 154 -1.94 16.03 -10.21
N ALA A 155 -2.46 17.07 -10.86
CA ALA A 155 -2.04 17.48 -12.19
C ALA A 155 -0.55 17.85 -12.21
N ARG A 156 -0.08 18.59 -11.19
CA ARG A 156 1.35 18.93 -11.01
C ARG A 156 2.20 17.68 -10.81
N SER A 157 1.82 16.78 -9.90
CA SER A 157 2.54 15.53 -9.64
C SER A 157 2.70 14.71 -10.92
N LYS A 158 1.65 14.58 -11.74
CA LYS A 158 1.69 13.87 -13.03
C LYS A 158 2.70 14.50 -14.00
N THR A 159 2.72 15.82 -14.08
CA THR A 159 3.66 16.55 -14.95
C THR A 159 5.10 16.41 -14.44
N GLU A 160 5.32 16.55 -13.13
CA GLU A 160 6.64 16.43 -12.52
C GLU A 160 7.19 15.00 -12.63
N SER A 161 6.37 13.98 -12.38
CA SER A 161 6.78 12.58 -12.52
C SER A 161 7.17 12.21 -13.96
N SER A 162 6.52 12.80 -14.97
CA SER A 162 6.88 12.54 -16.37
C SER A 162 8.24 13.14 -16.77
N SER A 163 8.79 14.06 -16.00
CA SER A 163 10.07 14.72 -16.25
C SER A 163 11.20 14.28 -15.31
N LYS A 164 10.88 13.55 -14.23
CA LYS A 164 11.89 13.06 -13.27
C LYS A 164 12.56 11.78 -13.79
N PRO A 165 13.87 11.61 -13.54
CA PRO A 165 14.54 10.33 -13.74
C PRO A 165 13.87 9.20 -12.96
N GLU A 166 13.82 8.01 -13.53
CA GLU A 166 13.11 6.87 -12.93
C GLU A 166 13.72 6.41 -11.60
N ASP A 167 15.02 6.56 -11.42
CA ASP A 167 15.76 6.21 -10.21
C ASP A 167 15.38 7.08 -9.01
N ILE A 168 15.10 8.37 -9.22
CA ILE A 168 14.66 9.30 -8.17
C ILE A 168 13.25 8.93 -7.65
N MET A 169 12.42 8.34 -8.51
CA MET A 169 11.06 7.92 -8.17
C MET A 169 10.99 6.54 -7.51
N ASP A 170 12.10 5.79 -7.45
CA ASP A 170 12.15 4.52 -6.72
C ASP A 170 12.60 4.74 -5.27
N VAL A 171 12.45 3.71 -4.45
CA VAL A 171 12.93 3.74 -3.07
C VAL A 171 14.45 3.76 -3.04
N ASN A 172 15.04 4.59 -2.17
CA ASN A 172 16.48 4.62 -1.97
C ASN A 172 16.96 3.34 -1.25
N PRO A 173 17.93 2.57 -1.83
CA PRO A 173 18.37 1.32 -1.23
C PRO A 173 18.98 1.47 0.17
N VAL A 174 19.60 2.62 0.46
CA VAL A 174 20.17 2.91 1.79
C VAL A 174 19.05 3.12 2.80
N ALA A 175 17.98 3.86 2.43
CA ALA A 175 16.82 4.06 3.28
C ALA A 175 16.08 2.74 3.57
N VAL A 176 15.91 1.88 2.56
CA VAL A 176 15.35 0.53 2.72
C VAL A 176 16.19 -0.28 3.70
N SER A 177 17.51 -0.33 3.50
CA SER A 177 18.43 -1.04 4.37
C SER A 177 18.39 -0.54 5.81
N ALA A 178 18.40 0.78 6.01
CA ALA A 178 18.36 1.40 7.32
C ALA A 178 17.04 1.08 8.07
N LEU A 179 15.88 1.18 7.36
CA LEU A 179 14.59 0.82 7.93
C LEU A 179 14.56 -0.65 8.37
N MET A 180 14.95 -1.57 7.48
CA MET A 180 14.91 -3.01 7.79
C MET A 180 15.88 -3.38 8.91
N GLN A 181 16.99 -2.67 9.04
CA GLN A 181 17.97 -2.86 10.12
C GLN A 181 17.45 -2.33 11.46
N SER A 182 16.88 -1.11 11.49
CA SER A 182 16.36 -0.51 12.72
C SER A 182 15.21 -1.30 13.33
N GLU A 183 14.40 -1.95 12.50
CA GLU A 183 13.26 -2.78 12.91
C GLU A 183 13.62 -4.27 13.02
N GLU A 184 14.89 -4.63 12.88
CA GLU A 184 15.40 -6.01 12.93
C GLU A 184 14.63 -6.98 12.01
N SER A 185 14.18 -6.48 10.85
CA SER A 185 13.36 -7.24 9.91
C SER A 185 14.15 -7.67 8.67
N LYS A 186 13.85 -8.88 8.19
CA LYS A 186 14.37 -9.41 6.93
C LYS A 186 13.42 -9.25 5.76
N LEU A 187 12.18 -8.82 6.03
CA LEU A 187 11.12 -8.76 5.05
C LEU A 187 10.45 -7.39 5.06
N LEU A 188 10.29 -6.78 3.89
CA LEU A 188 9.59 -5.52 3.69
C LEU A 188 8.59 -5.67 2.54
N ILE A 189 7.34 -5.28 2.75
CA ILE A 189 6.31 -5.20 1.71
C ILE A 189 5.86 -3.75 1.61
N HIS A 190 5.82 -3.22 0.39
CA HIS A 190 5.36 -1.85 0.15
C HIS A 190 4.72 -1.68 -1.24
N GLY A 191 4.06 -0.54 -1.46
CA GLY A 191 3.50 -0.07 -2.73
C GLY A 191 4.24 1.14 -3.29
N HIS A 192 3.49 2.17 -3.66
CA HIS A 192 3.89 3.51 -4.06
C HIS A 192 4.66 3.62 -5.38
N THR A 193 5.68 2.80 -5.61
CA THR A 193 6.54 2.92 -6.79
C THR A 193 5.94 2.30 -8.04
N HIS A 194 4.87 1.51 -7.91
CA HIS A 194 4.19 0.80 -9.01
C HIS A 194 5.12 -0.11 -9.83
N ARG A 195 6.18 -0.66 -9.18
CA ARG A 195 7.18 -1.54 -9.83
C ARG A 195 7.13 -2.93 -9.19
N PRO A 196 6.09 -3.72 -9.50
CA PRO A 196 5.84 -4.99 -8.83
C PRO A 196 6.98 -5.98 -9.06
N ALA A 197 7.64 -6.36 -7.97
CA ALA A 197 8.75 -7.32 -7.98
C ALA A 197 9.06 -7.85 -6.58
N ILE A 198 9.70 -9.00 -6.50
CA ILE A 198 10.38 -9.50 -5.31
C ILE A 198 11.89 -9.29 -5.48
N HIS A 199 12.45 -8.35 -4.72
CA HIS A 199 13.88 -8.06 -4.70
C HIS A 199 14.57 -8.85 -3.60
N ARG A 200 15.50 -9.70 -3.98
CA ARG A 200 16.38 -10.44 -3.07
C ARG A 200 17.66 -9.64 -2.89
N LEU A 201 17.85 -9.06 -1.70
CA LEU A 201 18.97 -8.18 -1.40
C LEU A 201 20.23 -9.02 -1.12
N ALA A 202 21.42 -8.42 -1.34
CA ALA A 202 22.70 -9.12 -1.21
C ALA A 202 22.99 -9.67 0.21
N ASP A 203 22.36 -9.08 1.22
CA ASP A 203 22.46 -9.50 2.63
C ASP A 203 21.40 -10.52 3.06
N GLY A 204 20.67 -11.10 2.09
CA GLY A 204 19.63 -12.10 2.32
C GLY A 204 18.27 -11.54 2.73
N ARG A 205 18.13 -10.22 2.85
CA ARG A 205 16.83 -9.58 3.08
C ARG A 205 16.00 -9.58 1.80
N VAL A 206 14.68 -9.45 1.94
CA VAL A 206 13.73 -9.45 0.83
C VAL A 206 12.82 -8.23 0.89
N ARG A 207 12.68 -7.54 -0.23
CA ARG A 207 11.74 -6.45 -0.43
C ARG A 207 10.72 -6.85 -1.50
N VAL A 208 9.44 -6.80 -1.16
CA VAL A 208 8.33 -7.08 -2.06
C VAL A 208 7.61 -5.78 -2.38
N VAL A 209 7.42 -5.51 -3.65
CA VAL A 209 6.71 -4.32 -4.13
C VAL A 209 5.43 -4.75 -4.82
N THR A 210 4.29 -4.13 -4.44
CA THR A 210 3.02 -4.30 -5.15
C THR A 210 2.97 -3.42 -6.40
N GLY A 211 2.06 -3.72 -7.34
CA GLY A 211 1.80 -2.89 -8.52
C GLY A 211 0.53 -2.05 -8.36
N ASP A 212 0.38 -1.07 -9.24
CA ASP A 212 -0.85 -0.31 -9.40
C ASP A 212 -1.94 -1.11 -10.13
N TRP A 213 -3.21 -0.74 -9.89
CA TRP A 213 -4.35 -1.42 -10.47
C TRP A 213 -4.84 -0.74 -11.77
N SER A 214 -3.93 -0.49 -12.71
CA SER A 214 -4.28 0.16 -13.98
C SER A 214 -5.05 -0.77 -14.93
N THR A 215 -4.58 -2.02 -15.08
CA THR A 215 -5.17 -3.03 -15.98
C THR A 215 -5.54 -4.32 -15.28
N ARG A 216 -4.79 -4.70 -14.25
CA ARG A 216 -4.98 -5.88 -13.41
C ARG A 216 -4.68 -5.51 -11.97
N GLY A 217 -5.30 -6.21 -11.03
CA GLY A 217 -4.99 -6.07 -9.61
C GLY A 217 -3.66 -6.74 -9.26
N TRP A 218 -3.01 -6.22 -8.23
CA TRP A 218 -1.83 -6.79 -7.62
C TRP A 218 -2.08 -7.06 -6.15
N LEU A 219 -1.61 -8.19 -5.66
CA LEU A 219 -1.62 -8.50 -4.24
C LEU A 219 -0.37 -9.28 -3.84
N VAL A 220 -0.04 -9.20 -2.58
CA VAL A 220 0.91 -10.10 -1.93
C VAL A 220 0.11 -11.01 -0.99
N ALA A 221 0.23 -12.32 -1.17
CA ALA A 221 -0.37 -13.29 -0.28
C ALA A 221 0.70 -13.93 0.62
N LEU A 222 0.42 -13.98 1.92
CA LEU A 222 1.24 -14.64 2.93
C LEU A 222 0.47 -15.84 3.44
N ASN A 223 1.06 -17.01 3.35
CA ASN A 223 0.47 -18.28 3.82
C ASN A 223 1.56 -19.22 4.39
N ALA A 224 1.21 -20.47 4.69
CA ALA A 224 2.15 -21.43 5.25
C ALA A 224 3.37 -21.72 4.35
N ASP A 225 3.22 -21.58 3.04
CA ASP A 225 4.26 -21.90 2.07
C ASP A 225 5.23 -20.72 1.83
N GLY A 226 4.86 -19.50 2.31
CA GLY A 226 5.68 -18.31 2.19
C GLY A 226 4.92 -17.09 1.69
N ILE A 227 5.58 -16.29 0.86
CA ILE A 227 5.07 -15.05 0.29
C ILE A 227 4.98 -15.21 -1.24
N THR A 228 3.83 -14.87 -1.81
CA THR A 228 3.65 -14.78 -3.27
C THR A 228 3.29 -13.37 -3.69
N LEU A 229 3.88 -12.91 -4.79
CA LEU A 229 3.43 -11.73 -5.51
C LEU A 229 2.52 -12.18 -6.66
N GLU A 230 1.28 -11.74 -6.64
CA GLU A 230 0.25 -12.19 -7.55
C GLU A 230 -0.32 -11.02 -8.35
N ARG A 231 -0.62 -11.29 -9.62
CA ARG A 231 -1.36 -10.42 -10.51
C ARG A 231 -2.68 -11.08 -10.90
N PHE A 232 -3.79 -10.38 -10.82
CA PHE A 232 -5.11 -10.96 -11.00
C PHE A 232 -6.11 -10.02 -11.70
N ASP A 233 -7.16 -10.60 -12.23
CA ASP A 233 -8.37 -9.95 -12.74
C ASP A 233 -9.60 -10.82 -12.44
N SER A 234 -10.77 -10.48 -13.00
CA SER A 234 -12.01 -11.26 -12.83
C SER A 234 -11.94 -12.68 -13.39
N SER A 235 -10.99 -12.99 -14.26
CA SER A 235 -10.90 -14.28 -14.97
C SER A 235 -9.76 -15.17 -14.53
N SER A 236 -8.69 -14.59 -13.96
CA SER A 236 -7.44 -15.31 -13.70
C SER A 236 -6.62 -14.71 -12.58
N THR A 237 -5.83 -15.57 -11.94
CA THR A 237 -4.77 -15.19 -11.01
C THR A 237 -3.47 -15.84 -11.46
N GLU A 238 -2.40 -15.06 -11.48
CA GLU A 238 -1.05 -15.49 -11.87
C GLU A 238 -0.08 -15.19 -10.74
N ILE A 239 0.65 -16.21 -10.28
CA ILE A 239 1.78 -16.00 -9.37
C ILE A 239 2.97 -15.52 -10.21
N VAL A 240 3.39 -14.30 -9.97
CA VAL A 240 4.51 -13.67 -10.71
C VAL A 240 5.85 -14.08 -10.11
N ASP A 241 5.95 -14.11 -8.77
CA ASP A 241 7.17 -14.54 -8.05
C ASP A 241 6.80 -15.01 -6.63
N ARG A 242 7.71 -15.74 -5.97
CA ARG A 242 7.50 -16.25 -4.60
C ARG A 242 8.78 -16.31 -3.78
N VAL A 243 8.63 -16.26 -2.46
CA VAL A 243 9.69 -16.46 -1.46
C VAL A 243 9.23 -17.48 -0.42
N ASN A 244 10.03 -18.51 -0.19
CA ASN A 244 9.80 -19.50 0.86
C ASN A 244 10.42 -19.00 2.18
N LEU A 245 9.62 -18.79 3.21
CA LEU A 245 10.11 -18.32 4.51
C LEU A 245 11.00 -19.37 5.23
N SER A 246 10.79 -20.67 4.93
CA SER A 246 11.59 -21.76 5.51
C SER A 246 13.06 -21.80 5.07
N GLU A 247 13.41 -21.14 3.96
CA GLU A 247 14.79 -21.10 3.47
C GLU A 247 15.60 -19.97 4.11
N SER A 248 14.96 -18.88 4.50
CA SER A 248 15.61 -17.72 5.14
C SER A 248 16.21 -18.04 6.51
N SER A 249 15.74 -19.09 7.20
CA SER A 249 16.23 -19.49 8.52
C SER A 249 17.43 -20.45 8.48
N LYS A 250 17.74 -21.08 7.34
CA LYS A 250 18.83 -22.06 7.22
C LYS A 250 20.21 -21.44 6.97
N THR A 251 20.26 -20.31 6.28
CA THR A 251 21.54 -19.63 5.92
C THR A 251 22.26 -19.01 7.13
N ALA A 252 21.58 -18.80 8.25
CA ALA A 252 22.16 -18.22 9.46
C ALA A 252 22.85 -19.25 10.38
N ARG A 253 22.80 -20.56 10.10
CA ARG A 253 23.36 -21.64 10.98
C ARG A 253 24.64 -22.28 10.45
N GLU A 254 25.11 -21.93 9.27
CA GLU A 254 26.35 -22.47 8.71
C GLU A 254 27.46 -21.42 8.62
N THR A 255 27.90 -20.89 9.78
CA THR A 255 29.24 -20.30 9.88
C THR A 255 30.06 -21.29 10.71
N PRO A 256 31.06 -22.01 10.12
CA PRO A 256 31.96 -22.83 10.90
C PRO A 256 32.82 -21.93 11.79
N ARG A 257 33.06 -22.41 13.01
CA ARG A 257 34.02 -21.83 13.96
C ARG A 257 35.45 -21.98 13.46
#